data_c57264841d6e3f5a7ad2093bf4b7fe1a
#
_entry.id   c57264841d6e3f5a7ad2093bf4b7fe1a
#
_cell.length_a   1.000
_cell.length_b   1.000
_cell.length_c   1.000
_cell.angle_alpha   90.00
_cell.angle_beta   90.00
_cell.angle_gamma   90.00
#
_symmetry.space_group_name_H-M   'P 1'
#
loop_
_entity.id
_entity.type
_entity.pdbx_description
1 polymer ?
#
loop_
_entity_poly.entity_id
_entity_poly.type
_entity_poly.pdbx_seq_one_letter_code
_entity_poly.pdbx_strand_id
1 'polypeptide(L)'
;MHDERIIPDKTPLGIYSIHLKRYEFAKTYMKGKLILDVACGVGYGSRYLSDAGNRVIGVDIDSESIKYAQKRYSSSGQPLFVQSDAAILGINSDTFDVICSFETIEHMRDVDGFLKEIKRVLKPSGLFIVSTPMVSESNINPENPFHNQEWNPTDFQHLLTQYFGDVKVFSQSRRQTKVSKWVKRVDLLDLRRRFIPKVIVRKIAQVTGVRSMDRLELDDVIISRGIIKEASEIVIVATDENNK
;
A
#
# COMPACT_ATOMS: atom_id res chain seq x y z
N MET A 1 -20.16 1.64 3.99
CA MET A 1 -18.80 2.18 4.23
C MET A 1 -17.94 0.98 4.59
N HIS A 2 -16.95 0.62 3.79
CA HIS A 2 -16.10 -0.55 4.08
C HIS A 2 -15.27 -0.30 5.34
N ASP A 3 -15.23 -1.26 6.28
CA ASP A 3 -14.55 -1.12 7.58
C ASP A 3 -13.01 -1.01 7.48
N GLU A 4 -12.42 -1.29 6.32
CA GLU A 4 -10.96 -1.25 6.07
C GLU A 4 -10.44 0.13 5.60
N ARG A 5 -11.33 1.12 5.44
CA ARG A 5 -10.96 2.43 4.90
C ARG A 5 -10.15 3.27 5.89
N ILE A 6 -9.03 3.79 5.43
CA ILE A 6 -8.15 4.67 6.21
C ILE A 6 -8.67 6.11 6.13
N ILE A 7 -9.08 6.65 7.28
CA ILE A 7 -9.47 8.06 7.43
C ILE A 7 -8.47 8.70 8.40
N PRO A 8 -7.62 9.65 7.98
CA PRO A 8 -6.50 10.15 8.77
C PRO A 8 -6.86 10.58 10.20
N ASP A 9 -8.02 11.28 10.36
CA ASP A 9 -8.45 11.82 11.65
C ASP A 9 -9.13 10.78 12.56
N LYS A 10 -9.40 9.57 12.05
CA LYS A 10 -10.15 8.51 12.78
C LYS A 10 -9.34 7.22 12.93
N THR A 11 -8.38 7.00 12.03
CA THR A 11 -7.56 5.79 12.01
C THR A 11 -6.40 5.93 12.99
N PRO A 12 -6.07 4.91 13.80
CA PRO A 12 -4.90 4.93 14.68
C PRO A 12 -3.63 5.30 13.92
N LEU A 13 -2.79 6.16 14.52
CA LEU A 13 -1.60 6.73 13.87
C LEU A 13 -0.71 5.67 13.22
N GLY A 14 -0.51 4.52 13.87
CA GLY A 14 0.35 3.47 13.34
C GLY A 14 -0.21 2.80 12.09
N ILE A 15 -1.54 2.62 12.01
CA ILE A 15 -2.17 2.09 10.80
C ILE A 15 -2.02 3.11 9.67
N TYR A 16 -2.33 4.37 9.94
CA TYR A 16 -2.13 5.46 8.98
C TYR A 16 -0.66 5.56 8.51
N SER A 17 0.32 5.46 9.43
CA SER A 17 1.74 5.50 9.11
C SER A 17 2.18 4.34 8.20
N ILE A 18 1.63 3.13 8.42
CA ILE A 18 1.88 1.96 7.57
C ILE A 18 1.42 2.24 6.13
N HIS A 19 0.24 2.80 5.96
CA HIS A 19 -0.29 3.13 4.63
C HIS A 19 0.45 4.32 3.99
N LEU A 20 0.71 5.39 4.75
CA LEU A 20 1.40 6.57 4.23
C LEU A 20 2.84 6.25 3.79
N LYS A 21 3.49 5.25 4.41
CA LYS A 21 4.85 4.83 4.03
C LYS A 21 4.97 4.37 2.58
N ARG A 22 3.94 3.78 2.02
CA ARG A 22 3.93 3.38 0.60
C ARG A 22 3.92 4.60 -0.32
N TYR A 23 3.20 5.65 0.04
CA TYR A 23 3.22 6.93 -0.68
C TYR A 23 4.57 7.65 -0.53
N GLU A 24 5.18 7.61 0.66
CA GLU A 24 6.52 8.14 0.87
C GLU A 24 7.56 7.39 0.02
N PHE A 25 7.49 6.08 -0.05
CA PHE A 25 8.33 5.27 -0.92
C PHE A 25 8.09 5.61 -2.40
N ALA A 26 6.84 5.62 -2.84
CA ALA A 26 6.48 5.93 -4.22
C ALA A 26 6.98 7.32 -4.65
N LYS A 27 6.92 8.31 -3.77
CA LYS A 27 7.41 9.67 -4.00
C LYS A 27 8.87 9.71 -4.46
N THR A 28 9.69 8.73 -4.09
CA THR A 28 11.11 8.67 -4.51
C THR A 28 11.28 8.44 -6.03
N TYR A 29 10.25 7.95 -6.71
CA TYR A 29 10.22 7.69 -8.16
C TYR A 29 9.56 8.81 -8.98
N MET A 30 9.05 9.86 -8.32
CA MET A 30 8.22 10.87 -8.96
C MET A 30 8.69 12.29 -8.60
N LYS A 31 8.99 13.06 -9.64
CA LYS A 31 9.22 14.51 -9.51
C LYS A 31 8.69 15.21 -10.76
N GLY A 32 7.71 16.10 -10.57
CA GLY A 32 7.08 16.83 -11.67
C GLY A 32 6.30 15.93 -12.63
N LYS A 33 5.80 14.78 -12.15
CA LYS A 33 5.12 13.75 -12.93
C LYS A 33 3.60 13.92 -12.92
N LEU A 34 2.95 13.35 -13.94
CA LEU A 34 1.50 13.12 -13.95
C LEU A 34 1.22 11.73 -13.37
N ILE A 35 0.51 11.71 -12.26
CA ILE A 35 0.30 10.51 -11.45
C ILE A 35 -1.18 10.15 -11.41
N LEU A 36 -1.48 8.86 -11.53
CA LEU A 36 -2.77 8.29 -11.19
C LEU A 36 -2.65 7.52 -9.88
N ASP A 37 -3.49 7.84 -8.90
CA ASP A 37 -3.64 7.12 -7.64
C ASP A 37 -4.95 6.33 -7.71
N VAL A 38 -4.85 5.01 -7.95
CA VAL A 38 -5.99 4.12 -8.20
C VAL A 38 -6.48 3.52 -6.89
N ALA A 39 -7.79 3.57 -6.66
CA ALA A 39 -8.44 3.28 -5.38
C ALA A 39 -7.88 4.19 -4.26
N CYS A 40 -7.87 5.50 -4.52
CA CYS A 40 -7.27 6.51 -3.65
C CYS A 40 -8.00 6.68 -2.30
N GLY A 41 -9.15 6.05 -2.12
CA GLY A 41 -9.98 6.18 -0.93
C GLY A 41 -10.35 7.64 -0.66
N VAL A 42 -10.13 8.09 0.58
CA VAL A 42 -10.42 9.48 0.98
C VAL A 42 -9.35 10.50 0.56
N GLY A 43 -8.38 10.12 -0.29
CA GLY A 43 -7.48 11.03 -1.00
C GLY A 43 -6.26 11.54 -0.23
N TYR A 44 -5.96 11.06 0.97
CA TYR A 44 -4.80 11.52 1.75
C TYR A 44 -3.46 11.22 1.06
N GLY A 45 -3.36 10.07 0.39
CA GLY A 45 -2.18 9.67 -0.36
C GLY A 45 -1.98 10.53 -1.60
N SER A 46 -3.04 10.74 -2.39
CA SER A 46 -3.02 11.65 -3.53
C SER A 46 -2.58 13.07 -3.12
N ARG A 47 -3.07 13.57 -1.96
CA ARG A 47 -2.64 14.84 -1.40
C ARG A 47 -1.14 14.84 -1.07
N TYR A 48 -0.64 13.78 -0.41
CA TYR A 48 0.77 13.66 -0.06
C TYR A 48 1.69 13.68 -1.30
N LEU A 49 1.28 13.02 -2.39
CA LEU A 49 2.01 13.03 -3.66
C LEU A 49 1.95 14.40 -4.36
N SER A 50 0.82 15.09 -4.28
CA SER A 50 0.64 16.43 -4.87
C SER A 50 1.48 17.48 -4.15
N ASP A 51 1.61 17.41 -2.82
CA ASP A 51 2.46 18.30 -2.02
C ASP A 51 3.95 18.18 -2.38
N ALA A 52 4.34 17.10 -3.04
CA ALA A 52 5.69 16.90 -3.59
C ALA A 52 5.92 17.56 -4.97
N GLY A 53 4.98 18.37 -5.45
CA GLY A 53 5.08 19.08 -6.73
C GLY A 53 4.67 18.26 -7.96
N ASN A 54 3.87 17.20 -7.76
CA ASN A 54 3.33 16.38 -8.83
C ASN A 54 1.89 16.83 -9.19
N ARG A 55 1.47 16.51 -10.42
CA ARG A 55 0.06 16.59 -10.81
C ARG A 55 -0.58 15.22 -10.53
N VAL A 56 -1.59 15.18 -9.68
CA VAL A 56 -2.18 13.92 -9.21
C VAL A 56 -3.66 13.86 -9.53
N ILE A 57 -4.10 12.74 -10.10
CA ILE A 57 -5.50 12.37 -10.25
C ILE A 57 -5.74 11.14 -9.36
N GLY A 58 -6.60 11.26 -8.36
CA GLY A 58 -7.05 10.16 -7.54
C GLY A 58 -8.38 9.63 -8.08
N VAL A 59 -8.50 8.32 -8.22
CA VAL A 59 -9.74 7.66 -8.62
C VAL A 59 -10.16 6.63 -7.58
N ASP A 60 -11.45 6.54 -7.31
CA ASP A 60 -12.05 5.53 -6.44
C ASP A 60 -13.47 5.23 -6.90
N ILE A 61 -13.93 4.01 -6.70
CA ILE A 61 -15.30 3.60 -7.05
C ILE A 61 -16.34 4.21 -6.08
N ASP A 62 -15.95 4.49 -4.85
CA ASP A 62 -16.83 5.01 -3.81
C ASP A 62 -17.02 6.53 -3.91
N SER A 63 -18.24 6.94 -4.29
CA SER A 63 -18.59 8.35 -4.45
C SER A 63 -18.44 9.18 -3.18
N GLU A 64 -18.68 8.60 -2.00
CA GLU A 64 -18.57 9.32 -0.73
C GLU A 64 -17.10 9.62 -0.38
N SER A 65 -16.19 8.69 -0.67
CA SER A 65 -14.74 8.91 -0.57
C SER A 65 -14.28 10.03 -1.49
N ILE A 66 -14.74 10.03 -2.72
CA ILE A 66 -14.39 11.07 -3.71
C ILE A 66 -14.92 12.43 -3.26
N LYS A 67 -16.17 12.53 -2.82
CA LYS A 67 -16.73 13.79 -2.28
C LYS A 67 -15.92 14.32 -1.08
N TYR A 68 -15.54 13.40 -0.17
CA TYR A 68 -14.71 13.76 0.98
C TYR A 68 -13.34 14.28 0.51
N ALA A 69 -12.68 13.57 -0.40
CA ALA A 69 -11.36 13.94 -0.93
C ALA A 69 -11.39 15.31 -1.64
N GLN A 70 -12.38 15.53 -2.50
CA GLN A 70 -12.58 16.80 -3.20
C GLN A 70 -12.75 17.95 -2.22
N LYS A 71 -13.64 17.80 -1.23
CA LYS A 71 -13.91 18.83 -0.21
C LYS A 71 -12.67 19.17 0.62
N ARG A 72 -11.87 18.16 0.96
CA ARG A 72 -10.75 18.31 1.89
C ARG A 72 -9.45 18.75 1.20
N TYR A 73 -9.19 18.31 -0.03
CA TYR A 73 -7.87 18.41 -0.63
C TYR A 73 -7.79 19.13 -1.98
N SER A 74 -8.92 19.42 -2.65
CA SER A 74 -8.88 20.05 -3.99
C SER A 74 -8.99 21.57 -3.99
N SER A 75 -8.91 22.24 -2.83
CA SER A 75 -9.10 23.71 -2.73
C SER A 75 -8.09 24.54 -3.54
N SER A 76 -6.92 24.01 -3.84
CA SER A 76 -5.87 24.65 -4.65
C SER A 76 -5.83 24.16 -6.11
N GLY A 77 -6.86 23.43 -6.57
CA GLY A 77 -6.91 22.87 -7.92
C GLY A 77 -6.13 21.58 -8.13
N GLN A 78 -5.38 21.11 -7.13
CA GLN A 78 -4.66 19.83 -7.11
C GLN A 78 -4.63 19.26 -5.68
N PRO A 79 -4.72 17.93 -5.50
CA PRO A 79 -5.01 16.90 -6.52
C PRO A 79 -6.45 16.96 -7.04
N LEU A 80 -6.70 16.37 -8.23
CA LEU A 80 -8.04 16.14 -8.75
C LEU A 80 -8.55 14.78 -8.28
N PHE A 81 -9.87 14.66 -8.08
CA PHE A 81 -10.50 13.39 -7.69
C PHE A 81 -11.70 13.09 -8.58
N VAL A 82 -11.77 11.86 -9.09
CA VAL A 82 -12.81 11.39 -10.00
C VAL A 82 -13.34 10.04 -9.54
N GLN A 83 -14.65 9.88 -9.53
CA GLN A 83 -15.25 8.57 -9.32
C GLN A 83 -15.06 7.71 -10.58
N SER A 84 -14.40 6.55 -10.44
CA SER A 84 -14.18 5.62 -11.54
C SER A 84 -13.99 4.20 -11.02
N ASP A 85 -14.37 3.22 -11.84
CA ASP A 85 -13.99 1.83 -11.64
C ASP A 85 -12.55 1.63 -12.12
N ALA A 86 -11.72 0.98 -11.30
CA ALA A 86 -10.32 0.71 -11.60
C ALA A 86 -10.14 -0.25 -12.81
N ALA A 87 -11.15 -1.06 -13.11
CA ALA A 87 -11.16 -1.95 -14.28
C ALA A 87 -11.52 -1.23 -15.58
N ILE A 88 -12.15 -0.03 -15.52
CA ILE A 88 -12.59 0.76 -16.67
C ILE A 88 -12.43 2.25 -16.36
N LEU A 89 -11.23 2.77 -16.51
CA LEU A 89 -10.89 4.13 -16.06
C LEU A 89 -11.48 5.25 -16.93
N GLY A 90 -11.86 4.98 -18.18
CA GLY A 90 -12.37 5.99 -19.10
C GLY A 90 -11.34 7.08 -19.49
N ILE A 91 -10.05 6.78 -19.37
CA ILE A 91 -8.92 7.66 -19.63
C ILE A 91 -8.20 7.20 -20.91
N ASN A 92 -7.61 8.12 -21.64
CA ASN A 92 -6.83 7.81 -22.85
C ASN A 92 -5.63 6.92 -22.51
N SER A 93 -5.19 6.11 -23.49
CA SER A 93 -3.97 5.32 -23.37
C SER A 93 -2.74 6.24 -23.19
N ASP A 94 -1.65 5.70 -22.64
CA ASP A 94 -0.32 6.35 -22.55
C ASP A 94 -0.37 7.74 -21.89
N THR A 95 -1.20 7.89 -20.86
CA THR A 95 -1.45 9.19 -20.22
C THR A 95 -0.52 9.45 -19.04
N PHE A 96 -0.34 8.47 -18.14
CA PHE A 96 0.34 8.69 -16.87
C PHE A 96 1.82 8.30 -16.91
N ASP A 97 2.64 9.10 -16.23
CA ASP A 97 4.05 8.78 -16.00
C ASP A 97 4.23 7.74 -14.91
N VAL A 98 3.36 7.79 -13.88
CA VAL A 98 3.35 6.86 -12.75
C VAL A 98 1.92 6.54 -12.36
N ILE A 99 1.66 5.27 -12.05
CA ILE A 99 0.41 4.82 -11.45
C ILE A 99 0.73 4.17 -10.10
N CYS A 100 -0.01 4.58 -9.06
CA CYS A 100 0.00 3.93 -7.75
C CYS A 100 -1.32 3.21 -7.51
N SER A 101 -1.24 2.02 -6.90
CA SER A 101 -2.43 1.30 -6.40
C SER A 101 -2.02 0.48 -5.17
N PHE A 102 -2.48 0.89 -3.98
CA PHE A 102 -2.06 0.28 -2.74
C PHE A 102 -3.23 -0.39 -2.04
N GLU A 103 -3.05 -1.67 -1.68
CA GLU A 103 -4.07 -2.50 -1.01
C GLU A 103 -5.39 -2.49 -1.81
N THR A 104 -5.30 -2.89 -3.06
CA THR A 104 -6.42 -2.81 -4.01
C THR A 104 -6.58 -4.09 -4.80
N ILE A 105 -5.48 -4.63 -5.33
CA ILE A 105 -5.50 -5.75 -6.28
C ILE A 105 -6.12 -7.01 -5.66
N GLU A 106 -5.98 -7.21 -4.37
CA GLU A 106 -6.61 -8.30 -3.61
C GLU A 106 -8.14 -8.23 -3.58
N HIS A 107 -8.70 -7.04 -3.78
CA HIS A 107 -10.14 -6.80 -3.84
C HIS A 107 -10.72 -6.92 -5.27
N MET A 108 -9.85 -7.02 -6.28
CA MET A 108 -10.30 -7.11 -7.68
C MET A 108 -10.83 -8.50 -8.00
N ARG A 109 -12.02 -8.57 -8.63
CA ARG A 109 -12.58 -9.83 -9.15
C ARG A 109 -11.93 -10.22 -10.48
N ASP A 110 -11.70 -9.23 -11.33
CA ASP A 110 -11.02 -9.37 -12.61
C ASP A 110 -9.65 -8.71 -12.55
N VAL A 111 -8.66 -9.45 -12.04
CA VAL A 111 -7.26 -9.00 -11.91
C VAL A 111 -6.63 -8.79 -13.29
N ASP A 112 -6.95 -9.64 -14.26
CA ASP A 112 -6.44 -9.53 -15.63
C ASP A 112 -6.93 -8.24 -16.31
N GLY A 113 -8.24 -7.98 -16.24
CA GLY A 113 -8.82 -6.73 -16.75
C GLY A 113 -8.24 -5.49 -16.08
N PHE A 114 -8.09 -5.52 -14.74
CA PHE A 114 -7.45 -4.44 -14.00
C PHE A 114 -6.01 -4.17 -14.48
N LEU A 115 -5.16 -5.18 -14.58
CA LEU A 115 -3.76 -5.02 -14.99
C LEU A 115 -3.62 -4.57 -16.45
N LYS A 116 -4.50 -5.04 -17.34
CA LYS A 116 -4.59 -4.56 -18.73
C LYS A 116 -4.97 -3.09 -18.80
N GLU A 117 -5.93 -2.66 -17.98
CA GLU A 117 -6.35 -1.25 -17.95
C GLU A 117 -5.26 -0.35 -17.37
N ILE A 118 -4.59 -0.76 -16.28
CA ILE A 118 -3.41 -0.08 -15.75
C ILE A 118 -2.34 0.08 -16.84
N LYS A 119 -2.01 -1.00 -17.53
CA LYS A 119 -1.01 -0.98 -18.60
C LYS A 119 -1.41 -0.07 -19.75
N ARG A 120 -2.69 -0.06 -20.13
CA ARG A 120 -3.21 0.78 -21.21
C ARG A 120 -3.06 2.28 -20.93
N VAL A 121 -3.34 2.72 -19.70
CA VAL A 121 -3.28 4.16 -19.36
C VAL A 121 -1.89 4.62 -18.91
N LEU A 122 -0.98 3.68 -18.62
CA LEU A 122 0.41 3.96 -18.31
C LEU A 122 1.21 4.21 -19.59
N LYS A 123 2.08 5.23 -19.59
CA LYS A 123 3.02 5.45 -20.69
C LYS A 123 3.98 4.25 -20.86
N PRO A 124 4.54 4.02 -22.06
CA PRO A 124 5.47 2.90 -22.30
C PRO A 124 6.66 2.87 -21.33
N SER A 125 7.21 4.05 -20.96
CA SER A 125 8.30 4.19 -19.98
C SER A 125 7.79 4.51 -18.56
N GLY A 126 6.51 4.35 -18.32
CA GLY A 126 5.88 4.65 -17.04
C GLY A 126 6.18 3.61 -15.97
N LEU A 127 5.92 3.98 -14.72
CA LEU A 127 6.08 3.11 -13.56
C LEU A 127 4.72 2.75 -12.96
N PHE A 128 4.49 1.47 -12.72
CA PHE A 128 3.39 0.99 -11.88
C PHE A 128 3.92 0.58 -10.50
N ILE A 129 3.40 1.21 -9.45
CA ILE A 129 3.77 0.93 -8.06
C ILE A 129 2.55 0.39 -7.35
N VAL A 130 2.62 -0.87 -6.96
CA VAL A 130 1.48 -1.60 -6.40
C VAL A 130 1.87 -2.28 -5.09
N SER A 131 0.92 -2.38 -4.14
CA SER A 131 1.08 -3.18 -2.94
C SER A 131 -0.11 -4.09 -2.70
N THR A 132 0.15 -5.18 -1.97
CA THR A 132 -0.86 -6.10 -1.45
C THR A 132 -0.35 -6.74 -0.14
N PRO A 133 -1.22 -7.22 0.76
CA PRO A 133 -0.81 -7.97 1.93
C PRO A 133 0.06 -9.18 1.56
N MET A 134 1.05 -9.46 2.40
CA MET A 134 1.94 -10.61 2.20
C MET A 134 1.41 -11.83 2.94
N VAL A 135 1.13 -12.90 2.21
CA VAL A 135 0.78 -14.21 2.75
C VAL A 135 1.88 -15.23 2.48
N SER A 136 1.92 -16.32 3.28
CA SER A 136 2.90 -17.40 3.09
C SER A 136 2.58 -18.29 1.89
N GLU A 137 1.31 -18.46 1.60
CA GLU A 137 0.79 -19.28 0.49
C GLU A 137 -0.34 -18.49 -0.20
N SER A 138 -0.33 -18.48 -1.53
CA SER A 138 -1.37 -17.80 -2.31
C SER A 138 -2.72 -18.51 -2.12
N ASN A 139 -3.79 -17.72 -2.00
CA ASN A 139 -5.12 -18.22 -1.69
C ASN A 139 -6.19 -17.49 -2.54
N ILE A 140 -7.03 -18.26 -3.22
CA ILE A 140 -8.18 -17.76 -3.98
C ILE A 140 -9.48 -17.68 -3.15
N ASN A 141 -9.46 -18.14 -1.89
CA ASN A 141 -10.54 -18.05 -0.92
C ASN A 141 -9.97 -17.57 0.42
N PRO A 142 -9.54 -16.30 0.51
CA PRO A 142 -8.95 -15.75 1.71
C PRO A 142 -9.89 -15.81 2.93
N GLU A 143 -9.31 -15.81 4.14
CA GLU A 143 -10.10 -15.67 5.37
C GLU A 143 -10.72 -14.27 5.51
N ASN A 144 -10.06 -13.25 4.94
CA ASN A 144 -10.61 -11.90 4.88
C ASN A 144 -11.77 -11.86 3.86
N PRO A 145 -13.02 -11.59 4.29
CA PRO A 145 -14.19 -11.63 3.41
C PRO A 145 -14.21 -10.52 2.35
N PHE A 146 -13.33 -9.53 2.47
CA PHE A 146 -13.19 -8.43 1.50
C PHE A 146 -12.18 -8.74 0.41
N HIS A 147 -11.29 -9.73 0.60
CA HIS A 147 -10.31 -10.14 -0.39
C HIS A 147 -10.90 -11.20 -1.33
N ASN A 148 -10.70 -11.04 -2.62
CA ASN A 148 -11.04 -12.06 -3.61
C ASN A 148 -9.88 -13.04 -3.83
N GLN A 149 -8.63 -12.55 -3.66
CA GLN A 149 -7.43 -13.34 -3.80
C GLN A 149 -6.28 -12.72 -3.00
N GLU A 150 -5.38 -13.55 -2.49
CA GLU A 150 -4.13 -13.14 -1.85
C GLU A 150 -2.97 -13.88 -2.47
N TRP A 151 -1.79 -13.26 -2.51
CA TRP A 151 -0.60 -13.83 -3.14
C TRP A 151 0.58 -13.90 -2.16
N ASN A 152 1.34 -14.99 -2.25
CA ASN A 152 2.69 -14.99 -1.73
C ASN A 152 3.60 -14.11 -2.63
N PRO A 153 4.79 -13.70 -2.14
CA PRO A 153 5.67 -12.78 -2.89
C PRO A 153 6.09 -13.29 -4.28
N THR A 154 6.33 -14.58 -4.42
CA THR A 154 6.78 -15.18 -5.68
C THR A 154 5.68 -15.18 -6.71
N ASP A 155 4.47 -15.58 -6.31
CA ASP A 155 3.32 -15.62 -7.21
C ASP A 155 2.89 -14.22 -7.62
N PHE A 156 2.94 -13.24 -6.69
CA PHE A 156 2.63 -11.85 -7.01
C PHE A 156 3.65 -11.24 -7.99
N GLN A 157 4.94 -11.52 -7.78
CA GLN A 157 5.96 -11.11 -8.74
C GLN A 157 5.73 -11.78 -10.10
N HIS A 158 5.45 -13.09 -10.13
CA HIS A 158 5.17 -13.82 -11.35
C HIS A 158 3.96 -13.27 -12.10
N LEU A 159 2.87 -12.96 -11.40
CA LEU A 159 1.69 -12.31 -11.98
C LEU A 159 2.09 -11.02 -12.70
N LEU A 160 2.85 -10.14 -12.07
CA LEU A 160 3.22 -8.84 -12.65
C LEU A 160 4.20 -8.98 -13.84
N THR A 161 5.05 -10.02 -13.87
CA THR A 161 5.96 -10.29 -15.01
C THR A 161 5.24 -10.71 -16.29
N GLN A 162 3.95 -11.08 -16.21
CA GLN A 162 3.12 -11.34 -17.38
C GLN A 162 2.72 -10.07 -18.12
N TYR A 163 2.77 -8.92 -17.44
CA TYR A 163 2.33 -7.62 -17.96
C TYR A 163 3.49 -6.63 -18.15
N PHE A 164 4.58 -6.74 -17.36
CA PHE A 164 5.68 -5.77 -17.31
C PHE A 164 7.03 -6.46 -17.50
N GLY A 165 7.94 -5.79 -18.22
CA GLY A 165 9.25 -6.35 -18.55
C GLY A 165 10.24 -6.36 -17.39
N ASP A 166 10.21 -5.36 -16.49
CA ASP A 166 11.04 -5.27 -15.28
C ASP A 166 10.15 -5.13 -14.03
N VAL A 167 10.30 -6.06 -13.09
CA VAL A 167 9.50 -6.16 -11.87
C VAL A 167 10.42 -6.24 -10.65
N LYS A 168 10.49 -5.14 -9.89
CA LYS A 168 11.31 -5.02 -8.68
C LYS A 168 10.46 -5.21 -7.44
N VAL A 169 10.81 -6.19 -6.62
CA VAL A 169 10.11 -6.53 -5.38
C VAL A 169 10.74 -5.84 -4.19
N PHE A 170 9.90 -5.27 -3.36
CA PHE A 170 10.22 -4.69 -2.06
C PHE A 170 9.28 -5.26 -1.01
N SER A 171 9.72 -5.23 0.24
CA SER A 171 8.92 -5.67 1.39
C SER A 171 8.77 -4.54 2.38
N GLN A 172 7.55 -4.35 2.87
CA GLN A 172 7.27 -3.41 3.94
C GLN A 172 7.24 -4.14 5.28
N SER A 173 7.99 -3.64 6.23
CA SER A 173 8.09 -4.19 7.58
C SER A 173 8.17 -3.10 8.64
N ARG A 174 7.90 -3.46 9.89
CA ARG A 174 8.11 -2.56 11.02
C ARG A 174 9.56 -2.68 11.52
N ARG A 175 10.17 -1.54 11.86
CA ARG A 175 11.49 -1.53 12.50
C ARG A 175 11.42 -2.32 13.80
N GLN A 176 12.15 -3.42 13.84
CA GLN A 176 12.23 -4.26 15.04
C GLN A 176 13.41 -3.81 15.90
N THR A 177 13.15 -3.46 17.17
CA THR A 177 14.24 -3.23 18.14
C THR A 177 14.94 -4.55 18.45
N LYS A 178 16.24 -4.50 18.82
CA LYS A 178 17.01 -5.70 19.23
C LYS A 178 16.28 -6.49 20.33
N VAL A 179 15.61 -5.77 21.23
CA VAL A 179 14.83 -6.35 22.33
C VAL A 179 13.58 -7.07 21.83
N SER A 180 12.87 -6.52 20.82
CA SER A 180 11.69 -7.22 20.26
C SER A 180 12.07 -8.51 19.55
N LYS A 181 13.23 -8.54 18.89
CA LYS A 181 13.80 -9.78 18.28
C LYS A 181 14.13 -10.83 19.34
N TRP A 182 14.72 -10.38 20.45
CA TRP A 182 15.04 -11.27 21.56
C TRP A 182 13.79 -11.85 22.25
N VAL A 183 12.78 -11.00 22.52
CA VAL A 183 11.51 -11.40 23.11
C VAL A 183 10.77 -12.41 22.21
N LYS A 184 10.74 -12.22 20.88
CA LYS A 184 10.17 -13.18 19.93
C LYS A 184 10.91 -14.53 19.93
N ARG A 185 12.24 -14.53 20.12
CA ARG A 185 13.04 -15.77 20.21
C ARG A 185 12.77 -16.57 21.49
N VAL A 186 12.46 -15.89 22.60
CA VAL A 186 12.19 -16.52 23.89
C VAL A 186 10.75 -17.01 24.00
N ASP A 187 9.83 -16.45 23.21
CA ASP A 187 8.39 -16.80 23.23
C ASP A 187 8.05 -17.98 22.30
N LEU A 188 8.93 -18.98 22.25
CA LEU A 188 8.80 -20.18 21.38
C LEU A 188 7.57 -21.05 21.71
N LEU A 189 6.88 -20.83 22.84
CA LEU A 189 5.78 -21.66 23.33
C LEU A 189 4.46 -20.90 23.51
N ASP A 190 4.34 -19.68 22.94
CA ASP A 190 3.12 -18.83 23.06
C ASP A 190 2.65 -18.61 24.54
N LEU A 191 3.56 -18.85 25.51
CA LEU A 191 3.36 -18.72 26.95
C LEU A 191 2.95 -17.29 27.34
N ARG A 192 3.36 -16.31 26.53
CA ARG A 192 3.08 -14.90 26.75
C ARG A 192 1.59 -14.58 26.64
N ARG A 193 0.88 -15.17 25.67
CA ARG A 193 -0.58 -14.97 25.51
C ARG A 193 -1.38 -15.60 26.62
N ARG A 194 -0.85 -16.68 27.22
CA ARG A 194 -1.59 -17.53 28.18
C ARG A 194 -1.41 -17.12 29.64
N PHE A 195 -0.27 -16.49 30.01
CA PHE A 195 0.10 -16.29 31.42
C PHE A 195 0.49 -14.86 31.81
N ILE A 196 0.70 -13.92 30.88
CA ILE A 196 1.14 -12.57 31.23
C ILE A 196 -0.03 -11.57 31.15
N PRO A 197 -0.42 -10.93 32.28
CA PRO A 197 -1.46 -9.91 32.28
C PRO A 197 -1.14 -8.75 31.32
N LYS A 198 -2.14 -8.22 30.63
CA LYS A 198 -2.00 -7.12 29.64
C LYS A 198 -1.26 -5.88 30.19
N VAL A 199 -1.34 -5.64 31.51
CA VAL A 199 -0.65 -4.53 32.20
C VAL A 199 0.87 -4.72 32.21
N ILE A 200 1.34 -5.95 32.42
CA ILE A 200 2.77 -6.31 32.42
C ILE A 200 3.30 -6.22 30.99
N VAL A 201 2.53 -6.68 29.99
CA VAL A 201 2.89 -6.56 28.58
C VAL A 201 3.05 -5.09 28.20
N ARG A 202 2.16 -4.19 28.66
CA ARG A 202 2.28 -2.73 28.44
C ARG A 202 3.56 -2.12 29.06
N LYS A 203 3.89 -2.52 30.29
CA LYS A 203 5.13 -2.06 30.97
C LYS A 203 6.39 -2.55 30.26
N ILE A 204 6.41 -3.84 29.85
CA ILE A 204 7.51 -4.40 29.07
C ILE A 204 7.64 -3.68 27.73
N ALA A 205 6.55 -3.41 27.00
CA ALA A 205 6.55 -2.64 25.75
C ALA A 205 7.13 -1.23 25.95
N GLN A 206 6.80 -0.54 27.05
CA GLN A 206 7.34 0.78 27.36
C GLN A 206 8.86 0.76 27.60
N VAL A 207 9.35 -0.25 28.35
CA VAL A 207 10.79 -0.40 28.67
C VAL A 207 11.60 -0.90 27.47
N THR A 208 11.00 -1.72 26.59
CA THR A 208 11.68 -2.35 25.46
C THR A 208 11.63 -1.52 24.17
N GLY A 209 10.96 -0.35 24.19
CA GLY A 209 10.84 0.51 23.01
C GLY A 209 9.97 -0.09 21.90
N VAL A 210 9.17 -1.14 22.20
CA VAL A 210 8.18 -1.67 21.27
C VAL A 210 7.00 -0.72 21.26
N ARG A 211 6.92 0.13 20.23
CA ARG A 211 5.79 1.06 20.08
C ARG A 211 4.51 0.28 19.78
N SER A 212 3.43 0.59 20.52
CA SER A 212 2.08 0.12 20.20
C SER A 212 1.60 0.74 18.89
N MET A 213 0.57 0.17 18.27
CA MET A 213 -0.01 0.72 17.03
C MET A 213 -0.43 2.19 17.18
N ASP A 214 -0.83 2.63 18.38
CA ASP A 214 -1.20 4.02 18.66
C ASP A 214 -0.01 5.00 18.65
N ARG A 215 1.23 4.49 18.71
CA ARG A 215 2.48 5.29 18.81
C ARG A 215 3.48 5.00 17.70
N LEU A 216 3.12 4.16 16.75
CA LEU A 216 3.99 3.83 15.62
C LEU A 216 3.98 5.01 14.65
N GLU A 217 5.17 5.53 14.35
CA GLU A 217 5.38 6.66 13.45
C GLU A 217 5.86 6.20 12.06
N LEU A 218 5.88 7.10 11.11
CA LEU A 218 6.28 6.82 9.73
C LEU A 218 7.70 6.23 9.64
N ASP A 219 8.64 6.73 10.44
CA ASP A 219 10.04 6.27 10.48
C ASP A 219 10.21 4.87 11.10
N ASP A 220 9.20 4.37 11.79
CA ASP A 220 9.18 3.00 12.31
C ASP A 220 8.79 1.97 11.25
N VAL A 221 8.32 2.41 10.09
CA VAL A 221 7.98 1.57 8.94
C VAL A 221 9.09 1.66 7.90
N ILE A 222 9.53 0.53 7.40
CA ILE A 222 10.65 0.43 6.45
C ILE A 222 10.17 -0.34 5.21
N ILE A 223 10.49 0.19 4.03
CA ILE A 223 10.38 -0.55 2.78
C ILE A 223 11.81 -0.85 2.31
N SER A 224 12.10 -2.13 2.11
CA SER A 224 13.42 -2.63 1.71
C SER A 224 13.34 -3.50 0.48
N ARG A 225 14.36 -3.48 -0.36
CA ARG A 225 14.43 -4.33 -1.56
C ARG A 225 14.49 -5.80 -1.19
N GLY A 226 13.77 -6.62 -1.94
CA GLY A 226 13.69 -8.07 -1.78
C GLY A 226 12.60 -8.51 -0.80
N ILE A 227 12.52 -9.83 -0.60
CA ILE A 227 11.51 -10.48 0.24
C ILE A 227 12.07 -10.65 1.65
N ILE A 228 11.40 -10.05 2.64
CA ILE A 228 11.73 -10.17 4.06
C ILE A 228 10.65 -11.01 4.74
N LYS A 229 11.03 -12.09 5.40
CA LYS A 229 10.12 -13.05 6.04
C LYS A 229 9.14 -12.42 7.05
N GLU A 230 9.56 -11.35 7.72
CA GLU A 230 8.75 -10.65 8.73
C GLU A 230 7.98 -9.46 8.15
N ALA A 231 7.96 -9.29 6.83
CA ALA A 231 7.18 -8.25 6.19
C ALA A 231 5.68 -8.54 6.29
N SER A 232 4.89 -7.49 6.33
CA SER A 232 3.42 -7.55 6.32
C SER A 232 2.84 -7.30 4.94
N GLU A 233 3.54 -6.52 4.10
CA GLU A 233 3.10 -6.18 2.75
C GLU A 233 4.24 -6.33 1.74
N ILE A 234 3.86 -6.62 0.50
CA ILE A 234 4.73 -6.58 -0.67
C ILE A 234 4.45 -5.27 -1.40
N VAL A 235 5.53 -4.61 -1.84
CA VAL A 235 5.45 -3.47 -2.75
C VAL A 235 6.22 -3.81 -4.00
N ILE A 236 5.61 -3.64 -5.16
CA ILE A 236 6.25 -3.88 -6.45
C ILE A 236 6.35 -2.57 -7.22
N VAL A 237 7.51 -2.36 -7.86
CA VAL A 237 7.72 -1.33 -8.87
C VAL A 237 7.93 -2.05 -10.21
N ALA A 238 7.02 -1.84 -11.14
CA ALA A 238 6.99 -2.50 -12.43
C ALA A 238 7.07 -1.47 -13.59
N THR A 239 7.78 -1.81 -14.66
CA THR A 239 7.92 -1.01 -15.87
C THR A 239 8.20 -1.90 -17.08
N ASP A 240 7.93 -1.40 -18.29
CA ASP A 240 8.33 -2.10 -19.53
C ASP A 240 9.77 -1.79 -19.92
N GLU A 241 10.41 -0.75 -19.36
CA GLU A 241 11.82 -0.48 -19.62
C GLU A 241 12.72 -1.49 -18.87
N ASN A 242 13.45 -2.30 -19.65
CA ASN A 242 14.60 -3.02 -19.13
C ASN A 242 15.68 -1.98 -18.77
N ASN A 243 15.71 -1.51 -17.54
CA ASN A 243 16.85 -0.76 -17.03
C ASN A 243 18.06 -1.72 -16.99
N LYS A 244 18.87 -1.70 -18.09
CA LYS A 244 20.18 -2.30 -18.15
C LYS A 244 21.14 -1.62 -17.17
#